data_1beace16076b43f957ae059ccda04497
#
_entry.id   1beace16076b43f957ae059ccda04497
#
_cell.length_a   1.000
_cell.length_b   1.000
_cell.length_c   1.000
_cell.angle_alpha   90.00
_cell.angle_beta   90.00
_cell.angle_gamma   90.00
#
_symmetry.space_group_name_H-M   'P 1'
#
loop_
_entity.id
_entity.type
_entity.pdbx_description
1 polymer ?
#
loop_
_entity_poly.entity_id
_entity_poly.type
_entity_poly.pdbx_seq_one_letter_code
_entity_poly.pdbx_strand_id
1 'polypeptide(L)'
;MKTLVTGSTGFLGSAVLRELLDDGREVKVLIRKGANTANIDGLDVEIAYGDLRDSESLQSALNGCSTLYHAAAYYSLWDRDQRLIYEINVEGTRKILQASQEKGLEKIVYTSTVGCIGLNNDTTPATEN
;
A
#
# COMPACT_ATOMS: atom_id res chain seq x y z
N MET A 1 17.25 1.27 -8.90
CA MET A 1 15.93 1.95 -8.86
C MET A 1 15.18 1.51 -7.61
N LYS A 2 14.46 2.41 -6.99
CA LYS A 2 13.85 2.17 -5.68
C LYS A 2 12.54 1.39 -5.75
N THR A 3 12.20 0.75 -4.64
CA THR A 3 10.90 0.11 -4.42
C THR A 3 10.06 1.01 -3.52
N LEU A 4 8.87 1.43 -3.97
CA LEU A 4 7.92 2.15 -3.12
C LEU A 4 7.08 1.16 -2.32
N VAL A 5 6.97 1.38 -1.00
CA VAL A 5 6.07 0.62 -0.12
C VAL A 5 5.03 1.56 0.47
N THR A 6 3.76 1.23 0.31
CA THR A 6 2.66 1.90 1.03
C THR A 6 2.18 1.02 2.18
N GLY A 7 1.70 1.64 3.25
CA GLY A 7 1.26 0.89 4.43
C GLY A 7 2.42 0.38 5.30
N SER A 8 3.63 0.88 5.10
CA SER A 8 4.86 0.48 5.80
C SER A 8 4.84 0.68 7.31
N THR A 9 3.97 1.55 7.83
CA THR A 9 3.79 1.75 9.28
C THR A 9 2.85 0.73 9.92
N GLY A 10 2.11 -0.04 9.11
CA GLY A 10 1.20 -1.09 9.56
C GLY A 10 1.90 -2.45 9.75
N PHE A 11 1.14 -3.42 10.24
CA PHE A 11 1.65 -4.76 10.55
C PHE A 11 2.25 -5.46 9.32
N LEU A 12 1.47 -5.66 8.27
CA LEU A 12 1.92 -6.33 7.05
C LEU A 12 2.98 -5.51 6.30
N GLY A 13 2.71 -4.22 6.09
CA GLY A 13 3.62 -3.36 5.33
C GLY A 13 4.99 -3.21 5.97
N SER A 14 5.08 -3.20 7.30
CA SER A 14 6.38 -3.15 7.98
C SER A 14 7.15 -4.47 7.88
N ALA A 15 6.48 -5.61 7.80
CA ALA A 15 7.10 -6.90 7.55
C ALA A 15 7.65 -6.97 6.11
N VAL A 16 6.83 -6.60 5.12
CA VAL A 16 7.28 -6.51 3.71
C VAL A 16 8.48 -5.57 3.56
N LEU A 17 8.45 -4.43 4.24
CA LEU A 17 9.56 -3.48 4.22
C LEU A 17 10.86 -4.10 4.70
N ARG A 18 10.84 -4.84 5.83
CA ARG A 18 12.03 -5.49 6.37
C ARG A 18 12.60 -6.54 5.43
N GLU A 19 11.75 -7.39 4.86
CA GLU A 19 12.18 -8.38 3.87
C GLU A 19 12.85 -7.72 2.64
N LEU A 20 12.32 -6.60 2.17
CA LEU A 20 12.91 -5.87 1.06
C LEU A 20 14.28 -5.27 1.40
N LEU A 21 14.45 -4.77 2.63
CA LEU A 21 15.73 -4.26 3.11
C LEU A 21 16.75 -5.40 3.31
N ASP A 22 16.32 -6.53 3.85
CA ASP A 22 17.17 -7.73 4.04
C ASP A 22 17.63 -8.31 2.68
N ASP A 23 16.78 -8.17 1.64
CA ASP A 23 17.15 -8.46 0.24
C ASP A 23 18.11 -7.41 -0.39
N GLY A 24 18.51 -6.40 0.37
CA GLY A 24 19.42 -5.34 -0.10
C GLY A 24 18.78 -4.34 -1.06
N ARG A 25 17.46 -4.20 -1.05
CA ARG A 25 16.76 -3.25 -1.93
C ARG A 25 16.77 -1.84 -1.33
N GLU A 26 16.91 -0.86 -2.21
CA GLU A 26 16.65 0.53 -1.84
C GLU A 26 15.14 0.77 -1.74
N VAL A 27 14.67 1.15 -0.56
CA VAL A 27 13.24 1.30 -0.31
C VAL A 27 12.87 2.75 0.00
N LYS A 28 11.78 3.18 -0.61
CA LYS A 28 11.06 4.40 -0.31
C LYS A 28 9.71 4.04 0.32
N VAL A 29 9.31 4.73 1.35
CA VAL A 29 8.04 4.50 2.04
C VAL A 29 7.11 5.70 1.89
N LEU A 30 5.85 5.45 1.54
CA LEU A 30 4.81 6.48 1.52
C LEU A 30 4.14 6.52 2.90
N ILE A 31 4.26 7.64 3.60
CA ILE A 31 3.62 7.85 4.89
C ILE A 31 2.85 9.17 4.93
N ARG A 32 1.75 9.19 5.69
CA ARG A 32 1.00 10.43 5.93
C ARG A 32 1.73 11.29 6.96
N LYS A 33 1.66 12.60 6.81
CA LYS A 33 2.16 13.53 7.84
C LYS A 33 1.47 13.25 9.17
N GLY A 34 2.26 13.11 10.23
CA GLY A 34 1.77 12.82 11.58
C GLY A 34 1.42 11.34 11.83
N ALA A 35 1.70 10.43 10.92
CA ALA A 35 1.55 9.00 11.17
C ALA A 35 2.54 8.52 12.24
N ASN A 36 2.14 7.50 13.00
CA ASN A 36 3.06 6.82 13.93
C ASN A 36 4.07 6.00 13.13
N THR A 37 5.35 6.30 13.29
CA THR A 37 6.47 5.68 12.56
C THR A 37 7.21 4.60 13.35
N ALA A 38 6.74 4.26 14.55
CA ALA A 38 7.46 3.33 15.45
C ALA A 38 7.84 2.00 14.78
N ASN A 39 7.05 1.52 13.82
CA ASN A 39 7.35 0.27 13.10
C ASN A 39 8.47 0.39 12.07
N ILE A 40 8.87 1.60 11.71
CA ILE A 40 9.90 1.87 10.69
C ILE A 40 11.08 2.68 11.23
N ASP A 41 11.04 3.07 12.51
CA ASP A 41 12.10 3.84 13.14
C ASP A 41 13.43 3.06 13.11
N GLY A 42 14.51 3.75 12.74
CA GLY A 42 15.84 3.17 12.63
C GLY A 42 16.08 2.32 11.37
N LEU A 43 15.11 2.17 10.48
CA LEU A 43 15.31 1.50 9.20
C LEU A 43 15.90 2.47 8.16
N ASP A 44 16.78 1.95 7.30
CA ASP A 44 17.40 2.72 6.22
C ASP A 44 16.43 2.85 5.03
N VAL A 45 15.54 3.81 5.11
CA VAL A 45 14.50 4.07 4.11
C VAL A 45 14.41 5.54 3.74
N GLU A 46 14.06 5.81 2.48
CA GLU A 46 13.66 7.14 2.06
C GLU A 46 12.18 7.38 2.41
N ILE A 47 11.88 8.49 3.05
CA ILE A 47 10.50 8.84 3.39
C ILE A 47 9.93 9.79 2.34
N ALA A 48 8.81 9.41 1.74
CA ALA A 48 7.94 10.27 0.95
C ALA A 48 6.67 10.55 1.73
N TYR A 49 6.38 11.83 1.97
CA TYR A 49 5.12 12.22 2.59
C TYR A 49 4.02 12.34 1.54
N GLY A 50 2.89 11.69 1.79
CA GLY A 50 1.74 11.74 0.89
C GLY A 50 0.53 11.00 1.44
N ASP A 51 -0.56 11.06 0.68
CA ASP A 51 -1.84 10.43 1.02
C ASP A 51 -2.40 9.75 -0.23
N LEU A 52 -2.98 8.56 -0.08
CA LEU A 52 -3.61 7.83 -1.19
C LEU A 52 -4.73 8.63 -1.88
N ARG A 53 -5.30 9.60 -1.18
CA ARG A 53 -6.34 10.49 -1.73
C ARG A 53 -5.78 11.63 -2.57
N ASP A 54 -4.48 11.90 -2.49
CA ASP A 54 -3.79 13.00 -3.18
C ASP A 54 -2.90 12.48 -4.31
N SER A 55 -3.39 12.62 -5.55
CA SER A 55 -2.70 12.13 -6.74
C SER A 55 -1.34 12.77 -6.98
N GLU A 56 -1.15 14.06 -6.64
CA GLU A 56 0.13 14.75 -6.82
C GLU A 56 1.20 14.18 -5.88
N SER A 57 0.83 13.91 -4.63
CA SER A 57 1.74 13.29 -3.68
C SER A 57 2.15 11.87 -4.10
N LEU A 58 1.22 11.11 -4.72
CA LEU A 58 1.50 9.77 -5.25
C LEU A 58 2.46 9.83 -6.44
N GLN A 59 2.24 10.74 -7.39
CA GLN A 59 3.14 10.97 -8.52
C GLN A 59 4.55 11.33 -8.05
N SER A 60 4.64 12.18 -7.04
CA SER A 60 5.92 12.59 -6.44
C SER A 60 6.63 11.42 -5.74
N ALA A 61 5.89 10.63 -4.96
CA ALA A 61 6.44 9.48 -4.24
C ALA A 61 7.01 8.42 -5.20
N LEU A 62 6.37 8.21 -6.35
CA LEU A 62 6.79 7.23 -7.35
C LEU A 62 8.03 7.66 -8.16
N ASN A 63 8.48 8.90 -8.06
CA ASN A 63 9.68 9.34 -8.77
C ASN A 63 10.91 8.52 -8.36
N GLY A 64 11.60 7.96 -9.35
CA GLY A 64 12.79 7.12 -9.15
C GLY A 64 12.50 5.70 -8.67
N CYS A 65 11.23 5.28 -8.68
CA CYS A 65 10.82 3.92 -8.35
C CYS A 65 10.55 3.10 -9.61
N SER A 66 10.90 1.80 -9.56
CA SER A 66 10.55 0.81 -10.59
C SER A 66 9.55 -0.23 -10.09
N THR A 67 9.35 -0.31 -8.78
CA THR A 67 8.49 -1.32 -8.17
C THR A 67 7.59 -0.68 -7.11
N LEU A 68 6.34 -1.12 -7.04
CA LEU A 68 5.40 -0.77 -5.98
C LEU A 68 4.97 -2.02 -5.20
N TYR A 69 5.04 -1.94 -3.86
CA TYR A 69 4.32 -2.84 -2.95
C TYR A 69 3.22 -2.03 -2.25
N HIS A 70 1.98 -2.32 -2.62
CA HIS A 70 0.82 -1.62 -2.08
C HIS A 70 0.13 -2.47 -1.02
N ALA A 71 0.46 -2.20 0.26
CA ALA A 71 -0.13 -2.84 1.43
C ALA A 71 -1.00 -1.88 2.27
N ALA A 72 -1.09 -0.61 1.87
CA ALA A 72 -1.91 0.36 2.57
C ALA A 72 -3.40 0.04 2.40
N ALA A 73 -4.11 0.01 3.51
CA ALA A 73 -5.56 -0.05 3.57
C ALA A 73 -6.06 0.66 4.82
N TYR A 74 -7.28 1.14 4.78
CA TYR A 74 -7.98 1.62 5.95
C TYR A 74 -9.00 0.57 6.38
N TYR A 75 -8.89 0.10 7.61
CA TYR A 75 -9.80 -0.86 8.20
C TYR A 75 -10.28 -0.37 9.56
N SER A 76 -11.59 -0.33 9.74
CA SER A 76 -12.21 -0.01 11.01
C SER A 76 -13.52 -0.78 11.15
N LEU A 77 -13.68 -1.49 12.27
CA LEU A 77 -14.94 -2.15 12.63
C LEU A 77 -15.97 -1.16 13.21
N TRP A 78 -15.50 0.01 13.64
CA TRP A 78 -16.28 0.97 14.42
C TRP A 78 -16.56 2.27 13.66
N ASP A 79 -15.89 2.45 12.52
CA ASP A 79 -16.09 3.66 11.73
C ASP A 79 -17.44 3.61 11.01
N ARG A 80 -18.28 4.60 11.30
CA ARG A 80 -19.57 4.76 10.64
C ARG A 80 -19.44 5.46 9.29
N ASP A 81 -18.29 6.05 8.98
CA ASP A 81 -18.04 6.72 7.72
C ASP A 81 -17.47 5.77 6.67
N GLN A 82 -18.37 5.01 6.05
CA GLN A 82 -18.02 4.11 4.95
C GLN A 82 -17.42 4.83 3.74
N ARG A 83 -17.64 6.15 3.61
CA ARG A 83 -17.03 6.94 2.52
C ARG A 83 -15.53 7.00 2.64
N LEU A 84 -14.99 7.19 3.85
CA LEU A 84 -13.55 7.23 4.08
C LEU A 84 -12.91 5.88 3.74
N ILE A 85 -13.53 4.76 4.10
CA ILE A 85 -13.10 3.41 3.75
C ILE A 85 -13.03 3.26 2.22
N TYR A 86 -14.08 3.68 1.51
CA TYR A 86 -14.14 3.62 0.06
C TYR A 86 -13.11 4.53 -0.61
N GLU A 87 -12.98 5.78 -0.15
CA GLU A 87 -12.00 6.74 -0.67
C GLU A 87 -10.56 6.24 -0.57
N ILE A 88 -10.20 5.60 0.54
CA ILE A 88 -8.83 5.09 0.73
C ILE A 88 -8.63 3.76 0.01
N ASN A 89 -9.52 2.78 0.23
CA ASN A 89 -9.30 1.42 -0.24
C ASN A 89 -9.63 1.22 -1.71
N VAL A 90 -10.59 1.95 -2.26
CA VAL A 90 -11.00 1.84 -3.66
C VAL A 90 -10.37 2.96 -4.48
N GLU A 91 -10.71 4.21 -4.20
CA GLU A 91 -10.22 5.33 -5.00
C GLU A 91 -8.71 5.56 -4.80
N GLY A 92 -8.21 5.41 -3.57
CA GLY A 92 -6.78 5.52 -3.29
C GLY A 92 -5.97 4.43 -3.98
N THR A 93 -6.45 3.19 -3.97
CA THR A 93 -5.82 2.09 -4.71
C THR A 93 -5.83 2.36 -6.21
N ARG A 94 -6.96 2.82 -6.77
CA ARG A 94 -7.05 3.20 -8.18
C ARG A 94 -6.02 4.27 -8.54
N LYS A 95 -5.90 5.32 -7.73
CA LYS A 95 -4.96 6.42 -7.96
C LYS A 95 -3.51 5.95 -7.96
N ILE A 96 -3.09 5.15 -6.97
CA ILE A 96 -1.71 4.68 -6.91
C ILE A 96 -1.36 3.72 -8.06
N LEU A 97 -2.29 2.85 -8.45
CA LEU A 97 -2.09 1.95 -9.59
C LEU A 97 -2.02 2.74 -10.91
N GLN A 98 -2.90 3.72 -11.12
CA GLN A 98 -2.85 4.59 -12.28
C GLN A 98 -1.55 5.39 -12.33
N ALA A 99 -1.15 6.02 -11.23
CA ALA A 99 0.11 6.76 -11.15
C ALA A 99 1.32 5.86 -11.43
N SER A 100 1.29 4.61 -10.96
CA SER A 100 2.34 3.63 -11.22
C SER A 100 2.42 3.25 -12.70
N GLN A 101 1.28 3.09 -13.36
CA GLN A 101 1.21 2.83 -14.80
C GLN A 101 1.73 4.03 -15.60
N GLU A 102 1.32 5.23 -15.27
CA GLU A 102 1.78 6.48 -15.91
C GLU A 102 3.29 6.70 -15.77
N LYS A 103 3.87 6.28 -14.62
CA LYS A 103 5.33 6.30 -14.38
C LYS A 103 6.08 5.14 -15.02
N GLY A 104 5.38 4.17 -15.60
CA GLY A 104 5.99 3.02 -16.26
C GLY A 104 6.70 2.06 -15.30
N LEU A 105 6.15 1.82 -14.09
CA LEU A 105 6.74 0.88 -13.15
C LEU A 105 6.79 -0.52 -13.77
N GLU A 106 7.89 -1.22 -13.52
CA GLU A 106 8.14 -2.58 -14.04
C GLU A 106 7.32 -3.64 -13.29
N LYS A 107 7.04 -3.39 -12.00
CA LYS A 107 6.35 -4.36 -11.15
C LYS A 107 5.45 -3.68 -10.14
N ILE A 108 4.24 -4.23 -10.00
CA ILE A 108 3.30 -3.85 -8.95
C ILE A 108 2.87 -5.10 -8.19
N VAL A 109 3.01 -5.07 -6.88
CA VAL A 109 2.50 -6.08 -5.96
C VAL A 109 1.41 -5.43 -5.12
N TYR A 110 0.18 -5.90 -5.28
CA TYR A 110 -0.99 -5.40 -4.55
C TYR A 110 -1.47 -6.44 -3.55
N THR A 111 -1.58 -6.05 -2.29
CA THR A 111 -2.15 -6.89 -1.24
C THR A 111 -3.66 -6.88 -1.34
N SER A 112 -4.22 -7.99 -1.80
CA SER A 112 -5.65 -8.22 -1.89
C SER A 112 -6.20 -8.77 -0.56
N THR A 113 -7.43 -9.21 -0.56
CA THR A 113 -8.13 -9.76 0.60
C THR A 113 -8.94 -10.99 0.22
N VAL A 114 -9.03 -11.95 1.13
CA VAL A 114 -9.92 -13.10 1.00
C VAL A 114 -11.39 -12.67 0.83
N GLY A 115 -11.75 -11.49 1.30
CA GLY A 115 -13.12 -10.95 1.15
C GLY A 115 -13.56 -10.72 -0.30
N CYS A 116 -12.65 -10.66 -1.27
CA CYS A 116 -13.00 -10.51 -2.69
C CYS A 116 -13.39 -11.84 -3.37
N ILE A 117 -13.15 -12.99 -2.73
CA ILE A 117 -13.49 -14.31 -3.27
C ILE A 117 -15.01 -14.56 -3.18
N GLY A 118 -15.67 -13.95 -2.19
CA GLY A 118 -17.10 -14.16 -1.96
C GLY A 118 -17.41 -15.36 -1.05
N LEU A 119 -18.66 -15.78 -1.06
CA LEU A 119 -19.15 -16.91 -0.26
C LEU A 119 -19.94 -17.86 -1.17
N ASN A 120 -19.78 -19.16 -0.96
CA ASN A 120 -20.66 -20.15 -1.56
C ASN A 120 -22.01 -20.17 -0.83
N ASN A 121 -23.06 -20.58 -1.53
CA ASN A 121 -24.41 -20.71 -0.95
C ASN A 121 -24.56 -21.97 -0.07
N ASP A 122 -23.53 -22.76 0.06
CA ASP A 122 -23.45 -23.95 0.87
C ASP A 122 -22.30 -23.87 1.89
N THR A 123 -21.94 -24.98 2.50
CA THR A 123 -20.88 -25.05 3.52
C THR A 123 -19.47 -25.28 2.91
N THR A 124 -19.35 -25.33 1.59
CA THR A 124 -18.05 -25.52 0.95
C THR A 124 -17.24 -24.22 0.95
N PRO A 125 -15.91 -24.28 1.20
CA PRO A 125 -15.07 -23.11 1.11
C PRO A 125 -15.08 -22.51 -0.31
N ALA A 126 -15.19 -21.19 -0.41
CA ALA A 126 -15.00 -20.51 -1.68
C ALA A 126 -13.50 -20.47 -2.04
N THR A 127 -13.22 -20.46 -3.32
CA THR A 127 -11.87 -20.37 -3.90
C THR A 127 -11.81 -19.29 -4.97
N GLU A 128 -10.62 -19.06 -5.55
CA GLU A 128 -10.41 -18.10 -6.63
C GLU A 128 -10.99 -18.54 -7.98
N ASN A 129 -11.54 -19.74 -8.09
CA ASN A 129 -12.14 -20.33 -9.31
C ASN A 129 -13.65 -20.07 -9.37
#